data_aab4c851fbeca9250d1fdcf42c2f9ff0
#
_entry.id   aab4c851fbeca9250d1fdcf42c2f9ff0
#
_cell.length_a   1.000
_cell.length_b   1.000
_cell.length_c   1.000
_cell.angle_alpha   90.00
_cell.angle_beta   90.00
_cell.angle_gamma   90.00
#
_symmetry.space_group_name_H-M   'P 1'
#
loop_
_entity.id
_entity.type
_entity.pdbx_description
1 polymer ?
#
loop_
_entity_poly.entity_id
_entity_poly.type
_entity_poly.pdbx_seq_one_letter_code
_entity_poly.pdbx_strand_id
1 'polypeptide(L)'
;MKKEKDREIQARIARSAEVGQCRQKKMALRDDLLTSLMKEASSKCKVVADGSNYPALLQKLIVQGLIKIEELEVVVFCRKEDVAIVTKVLPAAVKEYVTAMEKESGVKLTPKVVVNGDRTKDLPERSNGGVKLTALNEKIVCDNTMSSRL
;
A
#
# COMPACT_ATOMS: atom_id res chain seq x y z
N MET A 1 14.75 -3.37 -62.23
CA MET A 1 13.44 -3.70 -61.65
C MET A 1 13.49 -4.71 -60.49
N LYS A 2 14.01 -5.94 -60.64
CA LYS A 2 14.04 -6.92 -59.52
C LYS A 2 14.97 -6.50 -58.38
N LYS A 3 16.18 -6.02 -58.65
CA LYS A 3 17.17 -5.53 -57.68
C LYS A 3 16.74 -4.27 -56.94
N GLU A 4 15.92 -3.42 -57.50
CA GLU A 4 15.37 -2.23 -56.83
C GLU A 4 14.30 -2.61 -55.83
N LYS A 5 13.38 -3.51 -56.18
CA LYS A 5 12.37 -4.05 -55.25
C LYS A 5 13.03 -4.75 -54.05
N ASP A 6 14.09 -5.52 -54.30
CA ASP A 6 14.80 -6.20 -53.19
C ASP A 6 15.47 -5.18 -52.24
N ARG A 7 16.04 -4.07 -52.76
CA ARG A 7 16.58 -2.99 -51.93
C ARG A 7 15.51 -2.28 -51.12
N GLU A 8 14.35 -2.00 -51.71
CA GLU A 8 13.22 -1.40 -50.98
C GLU A 8 12.71 -2.31 -49.85
N ILE A 9 12.61 -3.60 -50.07
CA ILE A 9 12.19 -4.56 -49.05
C ILE A 9 13.20 -4.59 -47.91
N GLN A 10 14.50 -4.66 -48.25
CA GLN A 10 15.55 -4.63 -47.23
C GLN A 10 15.55 -3.33 -46.39
N ALA A 11 15.36 -2.18 -47.06
CA ALA A 11 15.25 -0.89 -46.38
C ALA A 11 14.04 -0.83 -45.45
N ARG A 12 12.89 -1.40 -45.84
CA ARG A 12 11.70 -1.48 -44.95
C ARG A 12 11.92 -2.40 -43.77
N ILE A 13 12.59 -3.53 -43.97
CA ILE A 13 12.94 -4.45 -42.89
C ILE A 13 13.88 -3.79 -41.92
N ALA A 14 14.95 -3.14 -42.39
CA ALA A 14 15.90 -2.42 -41.56
C ALA A 14 15.22 -1.31 -40.72
N ARG A 15 14.40 -0.48 -41.37
CA ARG A 15 13.62 0.57 -40.67
C ARG A 15 12.66 -0.01 -39.63
N SER A 16 11.97 -1.12 -39.94
CA SER A 16 11.08 -1.79 -39.01
C SER A 16 11.85 -2.32 -37.80
N ALA A 17 13.01 -2.91 -38.02
CA ALA A 17 13.89 -3.41 -36.97
C ALA A 17 14.39 -2.26 -36.06
N GLU A 18 14.84 -1.13 -36.61
CA GLU A 18 15.26 0.05 -35.88
C GLU A 18 14.12 0.63 -35.03
N VAL A 19 12.92 0.78 -35.59
CA VAL A 19 11.74 1.24 -34.88
C VAL A 19 11.39 0.29 -33.73
N GLY A 20 11.47 -1.02 -33.96
CA GLY A 20 11.27 -2.04 -32.94
C GLY A 20 12.29 -1.90 -31.79
N GLN A 21 13.58 -1.77 -32.10
CA GLN A 21 14.63 -1.57 -31.12
C GLN A 21 14.44 -0.27 -30.31
N CYS A 22 14.08 0.83 -30.99
CA CYS A 22 13.81 2.10 -30.30
C CYS A 22 12.63 1.98 -29.32
N ARG A 23 11.57 1.27 -29.72
CA ARG A 23 10.43 1.01 -28.83
C ARG A 23 10.82 0.17 -27.63
N GLN A 24 11.61 -0.89 -27.82
CA GLN A 24 12.11 -1.71 -26.70
C GLN A 24 12.99 -0.91 -25.74
N LYS A 25 13.94 -0.11 -26.27
CA LYS A 25 14.77 0.77 -25.44
C LYS A 25 13.94 1.76 -24.65
N LYS A 26 12.93 2.36 -25.27
CA LYS A 26 12.02 3.29 -24.59
C LYS A 26 11.24 2.59 -23.46
N MET A 27 10.77 1.37 -23.68
CA MET A 27 10.07 0.59 -22.64
C MET A 27 11.01 0.22 -21.49
N ALA A 28 12.22 -0.24 -21.79
CA ALA A 28 13.23 -0.56 -20.79
C ALA A 28 13.59 0.66 -19.92
N LEU A 29 13.84 1.81 -20.54
CA LEU A 29 14.11 3.05 -19.80
C LEU A 29 12.94 3.49 -18.90
N ARG A 30 11.72 3.28 -19.36
CA ARG A 30 10.52 3.54 -18.53
C ARG A 30 10.44 2.62 -17.32
N ASP A 31 10.72 1.34 -17.51
CA ASP A 31 10.72 0.35 -16.43
C ASP A 31 11.82 0.64 -15.41
N ASP A 32 13.02 0.98 -15.86
CA ASP A 32 14.13 1.39 -15.00
C ASP A 32 13.78 2.63 -14.16
N LEU A 33 13.15 3.64 -14.77
CA LEU A 33 12.71 4.85 -14.08
C LEU A 33 11.63 4.54 -13.03
N LEU A 34 10.62 3.75 -13.38
CA LEU A 34 9.57 3.34 -12.45
C LEU A 34 10.13 2.53 -11.29
N THR A 35 11.03 1.59 -11.57
CA THR A 35 11.70 0.78 -10.55
C THR A 35 12.52 1.65 -9.60
N SER A 36 13.26 2.62 -10.12
CA SER A 36 14.05 3.55 -9.29
C SER A 36 13.15 4.44 -8.42
N LEU A 37 12.05 4.94 -8.99
CA LEU A 37 11.06 5.74 -8.27
C LEU A 37 10.41 4.95 -7.13
N MET A 38 10.00 3.70 -7.40
CA MET A 38 9.42 2.82 -6.38
C MET A 38 10.40 2.52 -5.24
N LYS A 39 11.68 2.30 -5.56
CA LYS A 39 12.73 2.11 -4.54
C LYS A 39 12.91 3.35 -3.69
N GLU A 40 12.95 4.53 -4.30
CA GLU A 40 13.08 5.80 -3.58
C GLU A 40 11.87 6.07 -2.69
N ALA A 41 10.66 5.87 -3.20
CA ALA A 41 9.42 6.03 -2.45
C ALA A 41 9.35 5.05 -1.25
N SER A 42 9.71 3.77 -1.47
CA SER A 42 9.79 2.78 -0.40
C SER A 42 10.80 3.16 0.68
N SER A 43 11.97 3.71 0.30
CA SER A 43 12.95 4.19 1.26
C SER A 43 12.42 5.36 2.09
N LYS A 44 11.72 6.30 1.47
CA LYS A 44 11.06 7.42 2.18
C LYS A 44 9.99 6.94 3.15
N CYS A 45 9.19 5.94 2.77
CA CYS A 45 8.20 5.35 3.67
C CYS A 45 8.84 4.70 4.90
N LYS A 46 10.00 4.03 4.76
CA LYS A 46 10.74 3.50 5.91
C LYS A 46 11.18 4.59 6.87
N VAL A 47 11.73 5.69 6.36
CA VAL A 47 12.12 6.85 7.18
C VAL A 47 10.93 7.41 7.96
N VAL A 48 9.74 7.47 7.35
CA VAL A 48 8.50 7.90 8.04
C VAL A 48 8.10 6.90 9.13
N ALA A 49 8.25 5.60 8.86
CA ALA A 49 7.93 4.55 9.85
C ALA A 49 8.88 4.58 11.07
N ASP A 50 10.12 5.04 10.90
CA ASP A 50 11.10 5.20 11.98
C ASP A 50 10.98 6.57 12.69
N GLY A 51 10.12 7.45 12.19
CA GLY A 51 9.96 8.80 12.69
C GLY A 51 9.12 8.90 13.97
N SER A 52 9.34 9.97 14.76
CA SER A 52 8.62 10.26 16.02
C SER A 52 7.11 10.43 15.84
N ASN A 53 6.66 10.83 14.65
CA ASN A 53 5.25 11.04 14.33
C ASN A 53 4.51 9.75 13.88
N TYR A 54 5.24 8.64 13.80
CA TYR A 54 4.68 7.37 13.31
C TYR A 54 3.50 6.85 14.17
N PRO A 55 3.52 6.92 15.52
CA PRO A 55 2.36 6.51 16.33
C PRO A 55 1.08 7.29 16.00
N ALA A 56 1.20 8.60 15.79
CA ALA A 56 0.06 9.45 15.42
C ALA A 56 -0.48 9.10 14.02
N LEU A 57 0.41 8.76 13.09
CA LEU A 57 0.04 8.28 11.77
C LEU A 57 -0.70 6.94 11.85
N LEU A 58 -0.19 5.98 12.64
CA LEU A 58 -0.86 4.69 12.86
C LEU A 58 -2.26 4.86 13.44
N GLN A 59 -2.44 5.78 14.41
CA GLN A 59 -3.75 6.12 14.96
C GLN A 59 -4.72 6.52 13.85
N LYS A 60 -4.33 7.46 13.01
CA LYS A 60 -5.17 7.94 11.89
C LYS A 60 -5.46 6.85 10.86
N LEU A 61 -4.49 5.99 10.57
CA LEU A 61 -4.68 4.86 9.65
C LEU A 61 -5.68 3.83 10.21
N ILE A 62 -5.65 3.59 11.53
CA ILE A 62 -6.62 2.72 12.20
C ILE A 62 -8.01 3.35 12.14
N VAL A 63 -8.16 4.62 12.52
CA VAL A 63 -9.45 5.35 12.45
C VAL A 63 -10.03 5.30 11.04
N GLN A 64 -9.21 5.58 10.02
CA GLN A 64 -9.64 5.51 8.62
C GLN A 64 -10.08 4.10 8.22
N GLY A 65 -9.37 3.07 8.67
CA GLY A 65 -9.72 1.69 8.41
C GLY A 65 -11.04 1.28 9.07
N LEU A 66 -11.28 1.72 10.31
CA LEU A 66 -12.53 1.48 11.02
C LEU A 66 -13.73 2.16 10.32
N ILE A 67 -13.56 3.40 9.85
CA ILE A 67 -14.59 4.12 9.08
C ILE A 67 -14.91 3.37 7.76
N LYS A 68 -13.92 2.72 7.15
CA LYS A 68 -14.13 1.96 5.90
C LYS A 68 -14.77 0.60 6.08
N ILE A 69 -14.53 -0.03 7.22
CA ILE A 69 -15.02 -1.39 7.51
C ILE A 69 -16.42 -1.36 8.10
N GLU A 70 -16.72 -0.39 9.00
CA GLU A 70 -18.01 -0.21 9.69
C GLU A 70 -18.52 -1.44 10.43
N GLU A 71 -17.63 -2.34 10.88
CA GLU A 71 -17.97 -3.57 11.59
C GLU A 71 -17.68 -3.48 13.09
N LEU A 72 -18.43 -4.26 13.87
CA LEU A 72 -18.30 -4.27 15.34
C LEU A 72 -17.11 -5.06 15.85
N GLU A 73 -16.61 -6.02 15.09
CA GLU A 73 -15.43 -6.82 15.45
C GLU A 73 -14.37 -6.69 14.38
N VAL A 74 -13.24 -6.09 14.73
CA VAL A 74 -12.13 -5.82 13.80
C VAL A 74 -10.83 -6.34 14.38
N VAL A 75 -10.06 -7.05 13.55
CA VAL A 75 -8.72 -7.51 13.87
C VAL A 75 -7.70 -6.66 13.12
N VAL A 76 -6.71 -6.13 13.83
CA VAL A 76 -5.64 -5.30 13.27
C VAL A 76 -4.36 -6.12 13.14
N PHE A 77 -3.83 -6.16 11.93
CA PHE A 77 -2.53 -6.75 11.61
C PHE A 77 -1.51 -5.65 11.41
N CYS A 78 -0.35 -5.81 11.99
CA CYS A 78 0.80 -4.91 11.87
C CYS A 78 2.10 -5.69 11.81
N ARG A 79 3.22 -4.99 11.60
CA ARG A 79 4.55 -5.60 11.69
C ARG A 79 4.86 -5.98 13.14
N LYS A 80 5.74 -6.95 13.34
CA LYS A 80 6.18 -7.37 14.68
C LYS A 80 6.71 -6.22 15.53
N GLU A 81 7.44 -5.30 14.91
CA GLU A 81 8.02 -4.12 15.54
C GLU A 81 6.95 -3.11 15.99
N ASP A 82 5.86 -3.02 15.26
CA ASP A 82 4.79 -2.04 15.47
C ASP A 82 3.75 -2.49 16.51
N VAL A 83 3.73 -3.77 16.90
CA VAL A 83 2.72 -4.34 17.82
C VAL A 83 2.62 -3.54 19.13
N ALA A 84 3.75 -3.18 19.75
CA ALA A 84 3.78 -2.43 20.98
C ALA A 84 3.21 -1.01 20.81
N ILE A 85 3.49 -0.39 19.66
CA ILE A 85 3.01 0.97 19.34
C ILE A 85 1.51 0.92 19.05
N VAL A 86 1.07 -0.01 18.21
CA VAL A 86 -0.36 -0.20 17.85
C VAL A 86 -1.19 -0.47 19.10
N THR A 87 -0.73 -1.37 19.98
CA THR A 87 -1.46 -1.67 21.23
C THR A 87 -1.64 -0.43 22.13
N LYS A 88 -0.65 0.45 22.17
CA LYS A 88 -0.76 1.71 22.95
C LYS A 88 -1.71 2.72 22.30
N VAL A 89 -1.71 2.81 21.00
CA VAL A 89 -2.47 3.81 20.22
C VAL A 89 -3.93 3.38 20.00
N LEU A 90 -4.19 2.07 20.01
CA LEU A 90 -5.50 1.49 19.72
C LEU A 90 -6.66 2.08 20.55
N PRO A 91 -6.55 2.27 21.88
CA PRO A 91 -7.64 2.85 22.68
C PRO A 91 -7.95 4.30 22.28
N ALA A 92 -6.92 5.07 21.91
CA ALA A 92 -7.10 6.44 21.44
C ALA A 92 -7.76 6.48 20.06
N ALA A 93 -7.37 5.58 19.15
CA ALA A 93 -7.97 5.45 17.83
C ALA A 93 -9.46 5.07 17.89
N VAL A 94 -9.82 4.12 18.77
CA VAL A 94 -11.23 3.72 18.96
C VAL A 94 -12.06 4.88 19.50
N LYS A 95 -11.54 5.65 20.46
CA LYS A 95 -12.23 6.85 20.98
C LYS A 95 -12.45 7.91 19.92
N GLU A 96 -11.43 8.19 19.11
CA GLU A 96 -11.50 9.12 17.99
C GLU A 96 -12.53 8.68 16.95
N TYR A 97 -12.55 7.40 16.61
CA TYR A 97 -13.56 6.80 15.72
C TYR A 97 -14.99 7.00 16.24
N VAL A 98 -15.23 6.64 17.53
CA VAL A 98 -16.56 6.76 18.14
C VAL A 98 -17.03 8.22 18.13
N THR A 99 -16.13 9.15 18.47
CA THR A 99 -16.43 10.60 18.47
C THR A 99 -16.75 11.10 17.06
N ALA A 100 -16.01 10.65 16.07
CA ALA A 100 -16.25 11.03 14.67
C ALA A 100 -17.60 10.48 14.16
N MET A 101 -17.91 9.21 14.44
CA MET A 101 -19.17 8.59 14.04
C MET A 101 -20.38 9.21 14.75
N GLU A 102 -20.27 9.49 16.06
CA GLU A 102 -21.33 10.14 16.81
C GLU A 102 -21.63 11.57 16.27
N LYS A 103 -20.58 12.29 15.88
CA LYS A 103 -20.70 13.65 15.34
C LYS A 103 -21.30 13.71 13.93
N GLU A 104 -20.92 12.76 13.05
CA GLU A 104 -21.34 12.80 11.64
C GLU A 104 -22.62 12.01 11.37
N SER A 105 -22.81 10.86 11.99
CA SER A 105 -23.96 9.97 11.75
C SER A 105 -24.97 9.91 12.89
N GLY A 106 -24.63 10.45 14.06
CA GLY A 106 -25.46 10.37 15.26
C GLY A 106 -25.55 8.94 15.87
N VAL A 107 -24.80 8.00 15.33
CA VAL A 107 -24.81 6.60 15.76
C VAL A 107 -23.58 6.32 16.62
N LYS A 108 -23.80 5.81 17.82
CA LYS A 108 -22.75 5.46 18.76
C LYS A 108 -22.35 4.00 18.57
N LEU A 109 -21.38 3.75 17.69
CA LEU A 109 -20.80 2.42 17.44
C LEU A 109 -19.47 2.30 18.18
N THR A 110 -19.39 1.34 19.10
CA THR A 110 -18.15 1.00 19.81
C THR A 110 -17.61 -0.32 19.28
N PRO A 111 -16.71 -0.32 18.29
CA PRO A 111 -16.14 -1.54 17.75
C PRO A 111 -15.19 -2.19 18.77
N LYS A 112 -15.22 -3.51 18.82
CA LYS A 112 -14.24 -4.32 19.53
C LYS A 112 -13.05 -4.54 18.60
N VAL A 113 -11.97 -3.82 18.85
CA VAL A 113 -10.76 -3.89 18.04
C VAL A 113 -9.69 -4.67 18.79
N VAL A 114 -9.16 -5.71 18.16
CA VAL A 114 -8.13 -6.58 18.74
C VAL A 114 -6.92 -6.62 17.82
N VAL A 115 -5.73 -6.53 18.40
CA VAL A 115 -4.49 -6.75 17.63
C VAL A 115 -4.33 -8.25 17.41
N ASN A 116 -3.93 -8.64 16.19
CA ASN A 116 -3.70 -10.04 15.85
C ASN A 116 -2.72 -10.69 16.83
N GLY A 117 -3.15 -11.79 17.45
CA GLY A 117 -2.31 -12.59 18.36
C GLY A 117 -1.44 -13.63 17.64
N ASP A 118 -1.77 -13.95 16.39
CA ASP A 118 -1.07 -14.96 15.60
C ASP A 118 0.11 -14.33 14.85
N ARG A 119 1.32 -14.47 15.42
CA ARG A 119 2.57 -13.93 14.88
C ARG A 119 2.94 -14.46 13.50
N THR A 120 2.33 -15.54 13.05
CA THR A 120 2.59 -16.12 11.72
C THR A 120 1.93 -15.32 10.61
N LYS A 121 0.89 -14.56 10.96
CA LYS A 121 0.12 -13.70 10.05
C LYS A 121 0.52 -12.21 10.12
N ASP A 122 1.58 -11.88 10.85
CA ASP A 122 2.09 -10.52 10.91
C ASP A 122 2.49 -10.01 9.52
N LEU A 123 2.36 -8.69 9.32
CA LEU A 123 2.73 -8.07 8.04
C LEU A 123 4.24 -8.21 7.79
N PRO A 124 4.66 -8.49 6.54
CA PRO A 124 6.07 -8.60 6.20
C PRO A 124 6.76 -7.22 6.29
N GLU A 125 8.07 -7.21 6.55
CA GLU A 125 8.87 -5.97 6.62
C GLU A 125 8.76 -5.12 5.36
N ARG A 126 8.61 -5.75 4.19
CA ARG A 126 8.43 -5.05 2.91
C ARG A 126 7.14 -4.24 2.81
N SER A 127 6.22 -4.35 3.78
CA SER A 127 5.02 -3.50 3.84
C SER A 127 5.35 -2.03 4.16
N ASN A 128 6.61 -1.73 4.53
CA ASN A 128 7.12 -0.41 4.89
C ASN A 128 6.35 0.27 6.05
N GLY A 129 5.62 -0.52 6.85
CA GLY A 129 4.79 -0.01 7.95
C GLY A 129 3.31 0.12 7.60
N GLY A 130 2.56 0.70 8.54
CA GLY A 130 1.11 0.81 8.44
C GLY A 130 0.37 -0.38 9.04
N VAL A 131 -0.93 -0.46 8.81
CA VAL A 131 -1.83 -1.48 9.38
C VAL A 131 -2.74 -2.07 8.30
N LYS A 132 -3.14 -3.31 8.51
CA LYS A 132 -4.17 -3.98 7.74
C LYS A 132 -5.27 -4.38 8.71
N LEU A 133 -6.49 -3.99 8.44
CA LEU A 133 -7.66 -4.29 9.26
C LEU A 133 -8.52 -5.35 8.56
N THR A 134 -9.05 -6.27 9.32
CA THR A 134 -9.95 -7.31 8.81
C THR A 134 -11.16 -7.47 9.71
N ALA A 135 -12.27 -7.86 9.10
CA ALA A 135 -13.51 -8.19 9.80
C ALA A 135 -14.15 -9.45 9.22
N LEU A 136 -15.13 -10.01 9.93
CA LEU A 136 -15.88 -11.19 9.52
C LEU A 136 -14.99 -12.38 9.09
N ASN A 137 -14.02 -12.76 9.92
CA ASN A 137 -13.06 -13.84 9.63
C ASN A 137 -12.30 -13.62 8.31
N GLU A 138 -11.71 -12.43 8.16
CA GLU A 138 -10.91 -12.03 7.00
C GLU A 138 -11.69 -11.89 5.68
N LYS A 139 -13.03 -11.89 5.70
CA LYS A 139 -13.86 -11.66 4.50
C LYS A 139 -13.84 -10.20 4.06
N ILE A 140 -13.79 -9.27 5.02
CA ILE A 140 -13.63 -7.85 4.75
C ILE A 140 -12.20 -7.45 5.12
N VAL A 141 -11.50 -6.84 4.18
CA VAL A 141 -10.09 -6.44 4.34
C VAL A 141 -9.92 -4.99 3.93
N CYS A 142 -9.35 -4.20 4.82
CA CYS A 142 -8.88 -2.85 4.53
C CYS A 142 -7.36 -2.81 4.69
N ASP A 143 -6.65 -2.68 3.58
CA ASP A 143 -5.19 -2.59 3.57
C ASP A 143 -4.75 -1.13 3.61
N ASN A 144 -4.29 -0.70 4.77
CA ASN A 144 -3.72 0.62 5.04
C ASN A 144 -2.20 0.54 5.28
N THR A 145 -1.51 -0.39 4.62
CA THR A 145 -0.04 -0.44 4.64
C THR A 145 0.54 0.69 3.78
N MET A 146 1.76 1.12 4.12
CA MET A 146 2.48 2.13 3.34
C MET A 146 2.75 1.67 1.91
N SER A 147 3.05 0.39 1.73
CA SER A 147 3.25 -0.21 0.39
C SER A 147 2.00 -0.24 -0.47
N SER A 148 0.83 -0.41 0.13
CA SER A 148 -0.44 -0.43 -0.61
C SER A 148 -0.88 0.97 -1.05
N ARG A 149 -0.27 2.01 -0.46
CA ARG A 149 -0.53 3.43 -0.76
C ARG A 149 0.45 4.05 -1.75
N LEU A 150 1.54 3.36 -2.08
CA LEU A 150 2.48 3.72 -3.14
C LEU A 150 1.96 3.35 -4.51
#